data_07790bd1cba7ccbec0ae627cddd0327f
#
_entry.id   07790bd1cba7ccbec0ae627cddd0327f
#
_cell.length_a   1.000
_cell.length_b   1.000
_cell.length_c   1.000
_cell.angle_alpha   90.00
_cell.angle_beta   90.00
_cell.angle_gamma   90.00
#
_symmetry.space_group_name_H-M   'P 1'
#
loop_
_entity.id
_entity.type
_entity.pdbx_description
1 polymer ?
#
loop_
_entity_poly.entity_id
_entity_poly.type
_entity_poly.pdbx_seq_one_letter_code
_entity_poly.pdbx_strand_id
1 'polypeptide(L)'
;MTPDKDNSVKFITENYEFVVPFFDVDSMRIVWHGHYCKYLELARCKLLDKIGYNYKAMAESGFLFPIVDMQIKYVKPILFDQAILVNATLVEWEYRLKIKYVIRDSNTHEKLTTAYTVQATVDASNNRLQLNCPATFTQKVNHLLK
;
A
#
# COMPACT_ATOMS: atom_id res chain seq x y z
N MET A 1 -13.56 15.83 -32.96
CA MET A 1 -12.64 14.98 -32.22
C MET A 1 -13.27 14.68 -30.86
N THR A 2 -13.68 13.46 -30.67
CA THR A 2 -14.16 13.04 -29.37
C THR A 2 -13.04 13.19 -28.36
N PRO A 3 -13.27 13.87 -27.23
CA PRO A 3 -12.31 13.83 -26.16
C PRO A 3 -12.04 12.35 -25.86
N ASP A 4 -10.77 12.02 -25.69
CA ASP A 4 -10.39 10.70 -25.26
C ASP A 4 -11.32 10.33 -24.11
N LYS A 5 -12.14 9.34 -24.36
CA LYS A 5 -12.82 8.70 -23.25
C LYS A 5 -11.71 8.37 -22.31
N ASP A 6 -11.74 8.97 -21.16
CA ASP A 6 -10.79 8.73 -20.14
C ASP A 6 -10.82 7.22 -19.84
N ASN A 7 -9.99 6.47 -20.58
CA ASN A 7 -9.77 5.06 -20.37
C ASN A 7 -8.87 4.84 -19.16
N SER A 8 -8.67 5.90 -18.34
CA SER A 8 -7.93 5.75 -17.10
C SER A 8 -8.69 4.77 -16.21
N VAL A 9 -8.06 3.65 -15.94
CA VAL A 9 -8.54 2.71 -14.94
C VAL A 9 -8.57 3.46 -13.63
N LYS A 10 -9.75 3.52 -12.99
CA LYS A 10 -9.87 4.13 -11.68
C LYS A 10 -9.26 3.20 -10.65
N PHE A 11 -8.34 3.72 -9.86
CA PHE A 11 -7.74 3.01 -8.73
C PHE A 11 -8.11 3.71 -7.43
N ILE A 12 -8.16 2.92 -6.36
CA ILE A 12 -8.28 3.47 -5.02
C ILE A 12 -6.88 3.79 -4.53
N THR A 13 -6.69 5.02 -4.09
CA THR A 13 -5.41 5.52 -3.62
C THR A 13 -5.57 6.25 -2.30
N GLU A 14 -4.52 6.26 -1.51
CA GLU A 14 -4.45 7.00 -0.25
C GLU A 14 -3.02 7.44 0.01
N ASN A 15 -2.88 8.51 0.78
CA ASN A 15 -1.59 9.09 1.13
C ASN A 15 -1.38 9.08 2.64
N TYR A 16 -0.15 8.85 3.05
CA TYR A 16 0.29 9.00 4.43
C TYR A 16 1.49 9.95 4.45
N GLU A 17 1.38 11.04 5.18
CA GLU A 17 2.40 12.08 5.22
C GLU A 17 2.94 12.21 6.64
N PHE A 18 4.27 12.28 6.77
CA PHE A 18 4.91 12.47 8.07
C PHE A 18 6.35 12.99 7.91
N VAL A 19 6.93 13.43 9.02
CA VAL A 19 8.32 13.85 9.07
C VAL A 19 9.15 12.71 9.65
N VAL A 20 10.27 12.39 9.00
CA VAL A 20 11.15 11.29 9.39
C VAL A 20 11.73 11.54 10.78
N PRO A 21 11.45 10.66 11.76
CA PRO A 21 11.95 10.85 13.12
C PRO A 21 13.42 10.44 13.25
N PHE A 22 14.07 11.00 14.26
CA PHE A 22 15.47 10.73 14.54
C PHE A 22 15.78 9.25 14.74
N PHE A 23 14.89 8.51 15.38
CA PHE A 23 15.13 7.09 15.67
C PHE A 23 15.00 6.16 14.46
N ASP A 24 14.61 6.68 13.29
CA ASP A 24 14.54 5.88 12.06
C ASP A 24 15.79 5.98 11.21
N VAL A 25 16.71 6.92 11.52
CA VAL A 25 17.93 7.09 10.72
C VAL A 25 19.11 6.37 11.34
N ASP A 26 20.05 5.98 10.48
CA ASP A 26 21.31 5.34 10.87
C ASP A 26 22.41 6.41 11.08
N SER A 27 23.67 5.93 11.28
CA SER A 27 24.80 6.81 11.51
C SER A 27 25.12 7.72 10.32
N MET A 28 24.60 7.42 9.12
CA MET A 28 24.75 8.27 7.93
C MET A 28 23.63 9.30 7.80
N ARG A 29 22.73 9.38 8.77
CA ARG A 29 21.55 10.28 8.80
C ARG A 29 20.54 10.01 7.69
N ILE A 30 20.55 8.81 7.15
CA ILE A 30 19.53 8.35 6.21
C ILE A 30 18.69 7.26 6.88
N VAL A 31 17.45 7.14 6.45
CA VAL A 31 16.55 6.12 6.97
C VAL A 31 17.15 4.75 6.73
N TRP A 32 17.28 3.96 7.80
CA TRP A 32 17.74 2.58 7.68
C TRP A 32 16.77 1.79 6.80
N HIS A 33 17.34 1.03 5.84
CA HIS A 33 16.51 0.34 4.84
C HIS A 33 15.44 -0.58 5.44
N GLY A 34 15.65 -1.10 6.64
CA GLY A 34 14.66 -1.94 7.33
C GLY A 34 13.40 -1.20 7.77
N HIS A 35 13.43 0.12 7.89
CA HIS A 35 12.25 0.90 8.27
C HIS A 35 11.26 1.16 7.13
N TYR A 36 11.68 0.95 5.88
CA TYR A 36 10.81 1.21 4.73
C TYR A 36 9.54 0.35 4.77
N CYS A 37 9.64 -0.89 5.23
CA CYS A 37 8.46 -1.75 5.38
C CYS A 37 7.42 -1.13 6.31
N LYS A 38 7.87 -0.48 7.39
CA LYS A 38 6.99 0.23 8.32
C LYS A 38 6.27 1.40 7.62
N TYR A 39 6.97 2.15 6.79
CA TYR A 39 6.39 3.27 6.06
C TYR A 39 5.33 2.81 5.06
N LEU A 40 5.61 1.73 4.34
CA LEU A 40 4.63 1.12 3.44
C LEU A 40 3.42 0.61 4.22
N GLU A 41 3.64 0.00 5.38
CA GLU A 41 2.57 -0.52 6.25
C GLU A 41 1.62 0.59 6.69
N LEU A 42 2.15 1.75 7.10
CA LEU A 42 1.34 2.90 7.52
C LEU A 42 0.41 3.36 6.40
N ALA A 43 0.93 3.47 5.18
CA ALA A 43 0.13 3.86 4.02
C ALA A 43 -0.90 2.78 3.64
N ARG A 44 -0.50 1.50 3.73
CA ARG A 44 -1.41 0.38 3.45
C ARG A 44 -2.57 0.34 4.43
N CYS A 45 -2.30 0.53 5.72
CA CYS A 45 -3.36 0.59 6.73
C CYS A 45 -4.36 1.69 6.41
N LYS A 46 -3.88 2.86 6.03
CA LYS A 46 -4.75 3.99 5.69
C LYS A 46 -5.58 3.71 4.43
N LEU A 47 -5.00 3.06 3.43
CA LEU A 47 -5.70 2.65 2.23
C LEU A 47 -6.80 1.62 2.54
N LEU A 48 -6.49 0.62 3.37
CA LEU A 48 -7.46 -0.41 3.75
C LEU A 48 -8.58 0.16 4.62
N ASP A 49 -8.29 1.13 5.48
CA ASP A 49 -9.32 1.86 6.23
C ASP A 49 -10.27 2.60 5.29
N LYS A 50 -9.75 3.24 4.25
CA LYS A 50 -10.56 3.92 3.24
C LYS A 50 -11.51 2.95 2.51
N ILE A 51 -11.03 1.74 2.22
CA ILE A 51 -11.83 0.69 1.58
C ILE A 51 -12.88 0.14 2.54
N GLY A 52 -12.64 0.26 3.86
CA GLY A 52 -13.49 -0.35 4.88
C GLY A 52 -13.14 -1.81 5.14
N TYR A 53 -11.91 -2.21 4.84
CA TYR A 53 -11.45 -3.59 4.98
C TYR A 53 -10.08 -3.63 5.67
N ASN A 54 -10.00 -3.02 6.85
CA ASN A 54 -8.81 -3.04 7.68
C ASN A 54 -8.55 -4.44 8.27
N TYR A 55 -7.45 -4.61 9.00
CA TYR A 55 -7.10 -5.93 9.55
C TYR A 55 -8.17 -6.53 10.46
N LYS A 56 -8.89 -5.68 11.21
CA LYS A 56 -10.00 -6.14 12.04
C LYS A 56 -11.13 -6.69 11.16
N ALA A 57 -11.51 -5.96 10.11
CA ALA A 57 -12.54 -6.41 9.17
C ALA A 57 -12.11 -7.67 8.42
N MET A 58 -10.83 -7.78 8.04
CA MET A 58 -10.27 -8.99 7.45
C MET A 58 -10.47 -10.21 8.37
N ALA A 59 -10.07 -10.06 9.63
CA ALA A 59 -10.19 -11.13 10.62
C ALA A 59 -11.65 -11.53 10.84
N GLU A 60 -12.54 -10.55 10.94
CA GLU A 60 -13.99 -10.79 11.11
C GLU A 60 -14.60 -11.50 9.89
N SER A 61 -14.05 -11.27 8.70
CA SER A 61 -14.50 -11.94 7.47
C SER A 61 -14.03 -13.39 7.37
N GLY A 62 -13.10 -13.82 8.23
CA GLY A 62 -12.58 -15.19 8.25
C GLY A 62 -11.40 -15.43 7.34
N PHE A 63 -10.73 -14.38 6.86
CA PHE A 63 -9.60 -14.48 5.95
C PHE A 63 -8.36 -13.78 6.49
N LEU A 64 -7.20 -14.32 6.12
CA LEU A 64 -5.88 -13.73 6.37
C LEU A 64 -5.27 -13.32 5.05
N PHE A 65 -4.48 -12.26 5.06
CA PHE A 65 -3.85 -11.73 3.85
C PHE A 65 -2.34 -11.59 4.05
N PRO A 66 -1.60 -12.71 4.08
CA PRO A 66 -0.14 -12.64 4.23
C PRO A 66 0.51 -11.99 3.01
N ILE A 67 1.58 -11.24 3.25
CA ILE A 67 2.42 -10.73 2.17
C ILE A 67 3.22 -11.92 1.62
N VAL A 68 3.11 -12.15 0.31
CA VAL A 68 3.78 -13.26 -0.38
C VAL A 68 4.83 -12.76 -1.36
N ASP A 69 4.80 -11.48 -1.72
CA ASP A 69 5.78 -10.86 -2.60
C ASP A 69 5.89 -9.38 -2.27
N MET A 70 7.11 -8.87 -2.28
CA MET A 70 7.38 -7.46 -2.00
C MET A 70 8.67 -7.05 -2.69
N GLN A 71 8.65 -5.84 -3.26
CA GLN A 71 9.83 -5.22 -3.82
C GLN A 71 9.91 -3.77 -3.36
N ILE A 72 11.11 -3.35 -2.97
CA ILE A 72 11.40 -1.95 -2.65
C ILE A 72 12.60 -1.51 -3.49
N LYS A 73 12.42 -0.43 -4.24
CA LYS A 73 13.49 0.18 -5.01
C LYS A 73 13.86 1.51 -4.38
N TYR A 74 15.09 1.60 -3.90
CA TYR A 74 15.64 2.77 -3.22
C TYR A 74 16.19 3.72 -4.27
N VAL A 75 15.38 4.67 -4.74
CA VAL A 75 15.77 5.60 -5.82
C VAL A 75 16.71 6.67 -5.29
N LYS A 76 16.35 7.27 -4.13
CA LYS A 76 17.17 8.24 -3.39
C LYS A 76 17.02 8.01 -1.90
N PRO A 77 18.08 8.28 -1.10
CA PRO A 77 17.96 8.16 0.35
C PRO A 77 16.89 9.08 0.92
N ILE A 78 16.19 8.60 1.93
CA ILE A 78 15.30 9.40 2.74
C ILE A 78 16.09 9.90 3.94
N LEU A 79 16.00 11.19 4.22
CA LEU A 79 16.85 11.88 5.18
C LEU A 79 16.12 12.15 6.49
N PHE A 80 16.91 12.30 7.56
CA PHE A 80 16.39 12.78 8.83
C PHE A 80 15.67 14.10 8.66
N ASP A 81 14.54 14.25 9.36
CA ASP A 81 13.70 15.45 9.38
C ASP A 81 13.06 15.80 8.03
N GLN A 82 13.18 14.95 7.04
CA GLN A 82 12.52 15.14 5.76
C GLN A 82 11.01 14.86 5.87
N ALA A 83 10.20 15.80 5.36
CA ALA A 83 8.76 15.56 5.21
C ALA A 83 8.53 14.70 3.98
N ILE A 84 7.92 13.54 4.16
CA ILE A 84 7.67 12.59 3.08
C ILE A 84 6.19 12.25 2.97
N LEU A 85 5.79 11.92 1.75
CA LEU A 85 4.44 11.48 1.43
C LEU A 85 4.53 10.09 0.82
N VAL A 86 3.88 9.13 1.47
CA VAL A 86 3.78 7.75 0.99
C VAL A 86 2.43 7.58 0.34
N ASN A 87 2.42 7.40 -0.98
CA ASN A 87 1.21 7.09 -1.73
C ASN A 87 1.07 5.57 -1.84
N ALA A 88 -0.10 5.07 -1.52
CA ALA A 88 -0.47 3.66 -1.71
C ALA A 88 -1.65 3.58 -2.67
N THR A 89 -1.53 2.78 -3.71
CA THR A 89 -2.56 2.60 -4.74
C THR A 89 -2.86 1.11 -4.89
N LEU A 90 -4.13 0.75 -4.75
CA LEU A 90 -4.59 -0.62 -4.97
C LEU A 90 -4.68 -0.87 -6.48
N VAL A 91 -3.86 -1.76 -7.02
CA VAL A 91 -3.78 -2.01 -8.47
C VAL A 91 -4.36 -3.35 -8.88
N GLU A 92 -4.46 -4.32 -7.98
CA GLU A 92 -5.14 -5.61 -8.21
C GLU A 92 -5.94 -6.00 -6.98
N TRP A 93 -7.15 -6.54 -7.16
CA TRP A 93 -8.03 -6.91 -6.06
C TRP A 93 -8.91 -8.12 -6.34
N GLU A 94 -8.78 -8.74 -7.49
CA GLU A 94 -9.62 -9.89 -7.87
C GLU A 94 -8.98 -11.21 -7.44
N TYR A 95 -7.76 -11.49 -7.89
CA TYR A 95 -7.05 -12.73 -7.61
C TYR A 95 -6.07 -12.60 -6.45
N ARG A 96 -5.51 -11.42 -6.30
CA ARG A 96 -4.57 -11.07 -5.24
C ARG A 96 -4.74 -9.60 -4.88
N LEU A 97 -4.29 -9.25 -3.70
CA LEU A 97 -4.31 -7.87 -3.25
C LEU A 97 -2.93 -7.29 -3.52
N LYS A 98 -2.81 -6.48 -4.57
CA LYS A 98 -1.55 -5.83 -4.92
C LYS A 98 -1.66 -4.33 -4.75
N ILE A 99 -0.71 -3.77 -4.01
CA ILE A 99 -0.60 -2.34 -3.76
C ILE A 99 0.74 -1.86 -4.29
N LYS A 100 0.73 -0.78 -5.05
CA LYS A 100 1.94 -0.05 -5.45
C LYS A 100 2.10 1.18 -4.58
N TYR A 101 3.35 1.48 -4.25
CA TYR A 101 3.71 2.60 -3.39
C TYR A 101 4.71 3.52 -4.09
N VAL A 102 4.57 4.81 -3.84
CA VAL A 102 5.59 5.81 -4.21
C VAL A 102 5.81 6.68 -2.98
N ILE A 103 7.07 6.82 -2.57
CA ILE A 103 7.45 7.78 -1.53
C ILE A 103 8.08 8.98 -2.21
N ARG A 104 7.56 10.17 -1.90
CA ARG A 104 8.04 11.44 -2.44
C ARG A 104 8.38 12.40 -1.32
N ASP A 105 9.30 13.33 -1.60
CA ASP A 105 9.47 14.50 -0.76
C ASP A 105 8.17 15.31 -0.80
N SER A 106 7.63 15.68 0.37
CA SER A 106 6.34 16.38 0.44
C SER A 106 6.40 17.78 -0.17
N ASN A 107 7.57 18.43 -0.18
CA ASN A 107 7.73 19.80 -0.65
C ASN A 107 8.11 19.87 -2.12
N THR A 108 9.07 19.05 -2.54
CA THR A 108 9.60 19.08 -3.91
C THR A 108 8.89 18.11 -4.85
N HIS A 109 8.15 17.13 -4.30
CA HIS A 109 7.53 16.03 -5.02
C HIS A 109 8.52 15.09 -5.70
N GLU A 110 9.79 15.17 -5.33
CA GLU A 110 10.83 14.29 -5.87
C GLU A 110 10.56 12.85 -5.43
N LYS A 111 10.66 11.92 -6.37
CA LYS A 111 10.51 10.49 -6.10
C LYS A 111 11.72 9.95 -5.38
N LEU A 112 11.50 9.38 -4.20
CA LEU A 112 12.55 8.82 -3.35
C LEU A 112 12.56 7.29 -3.37
N THR A 113 11.38 6.67 -3.51
CA THR A 113 11.20 5.22 -3.41
C THR A 113 10.02 4.78 -4.24
N THR A 114 10.15 3.61 -4.88
CA THR A 114 9.02 2.90 -5.46
C THR A 114 8.97 1.49 -4.87
N ALA A 115 7.77 0.96 -4.71
CA ALA A 115 7.61 -0.36 -4.12
C ALA A 115 6.29 -0.99 -4.53
N TYR A 116 6.17 -2.30 -4.29
CA TYR A 116 4.87 -2.97 -4.30
C TYR A 116 4.84 -4.06 -3.24
N THR A 117 3.64 -4.39 -2.81
CA THR A 117 3.35 -5.57 -1.99
C THR A 117 2.25 -6.38 -2.65
N VAL A 118 2.36 -7.70 -2.54
CA VAL A 118 1.31 -8.63 -2.97
C VAL A 118 0.90 -9.45 -1.76
N GLN A 119 -0.40 -9.48 -1.49
CA GLN A 119 -0.98 -10.29 -0.43
C GLN A 119 -1.86 -11.37 -1.07
N ALA A 120 -1.68 -12.59 -0.61
CA ALA A 120 -2.56 -13.70 -0.95
C ALA A 120 -3.73 -13.74 0.03
N THR A 121 -4.78 -14.48 -0.32
CA THR A 121 -5.92 -14.74 0.58
C THR A 121 -5.80 -16.15 1.12
N VAL A 122 -5.90 -16.29 2.43
CA VAL A 122 -5.87 -17.59 3.13
C VAL A 122 -7.13 -17.69 3.98
N ASP A 123 -7.83 -18.82 3.87
CA ASP A 123 -8.97 -19.10 4.76
C ASP A 123 -8.45 -19.40 6.16
N ALA A 124 -8.85 -18.60 7.14
CA ALA A 124 -8.37 -18.71 8.52
C ALA A 124 -8.81 -20.01 9.20
N SER A 125 -9.90 -20.64 8.73
CA SER A 125 -10.44 -21.87 9.34
C SER A 125 -9.62 -23.12 9.01
N ASN A 126 -8.96 -23.14 7.85
CA ASN A 126 -8.23 -24.34 7.36
C ASN A 126 -6.84 -24.03 6.83
N ASN A 127 -6.38 -22.78 6.87
CA ASN A 127 -5.09 -22.32 6.35
C ASN A 127 -4.87 -22.60 4.85
N ARG A 128 -5.95 -22.73 4.09
CA ARG A 128 -5.85 -22.97 2.65
C ARG A 128 -5.78 -21.69 1.86
N LEU A 129 -4.85 -21.65 0.92
CA LEU A 129 -4.72 -20.58 -0.04
C LEU A 129 -5.96 -20.54 -0.94
N GLN A 130 -6.51 -19.34 -1.12
CA GLN A 130 -7.65 -19.11 -2.00
C GLN A 130 -7.15 -18.62 -3.36
N LEU A 131 -7.83 -19.01 -4.44
CA LEU A 131 -7.49 -18.56 -5.79
C LEU A 131 -7.95 -17.12 -6.05
N ASN A 132 -8.96 -16.66 -5.34
CA ASN A 132 -9.54 -15.32 -5.50
C ASN A 132 -9.56 -14.59 -4.17
N CYS A 133 -9.55 -13.27 -4.22
CA CYS A 133 -9.87 -12.47 -3.05
C CYS A 133 -11.35 -12.69 -2.68
N PRO A 134 -11.69 -12.63 -1.38
CA PRO A 134 -13.05 -12.89 -0.95
C PRO A 134 -14.02 -11.79 -1.41
N ALA A 135 -15.27 -12.16 -1.64
CA ALA A 135 -16.32 -11.20 -2.05
C ALA A 135 -16.50 -10.07 -1.05
N THR A 136 -16.26 -10.31 0.24
CA THR A 136 -16.29 -9.28 1.28
C THR A 136 -15.33 -8.13 0.98
N PHE A 137 -14.19 -8.43 0.36
CA PHE A 137 -13.21 -7.42 -0.06
C PHE A 137 -13.55 -6.83 -1.43
N THR A 138 -13.73 -7.69 -2.45
CA THR A 138 -13.94 -7.22 -3.83
C THR A 138 -15.18 -6.36 -3.98
N GLN A 139 -16.25 -6.66 -3.25
CA GLN A 139 -17.47 -5.85 -3.27
C GLN A 139 -17.25 -4.45 -2.72
N LYS A 140 -16.46 -4.32 -1.66
CA LYS A 140 -16.11 -3.00 -1.09
C LYS A 140 -15.27 -2.17 -2.04
N VAL A 141 -14.32 -2.80 -2.72
CA VAL A 141 -13.50 -2.13 -3.74
C VAL A 141 -14.38 -1.66 -4.90
N ASN A 142 -15.19 -2.54 -5.44
CA ASN A 142 -16.05 -2.23 -6.58
C ASN A 142 -17.07 -1.14 -6.24
N HIS A 143 -17.56 -1.11 -5.00
CA HIS A 143 -18.46 -0.05 -4.53
C HIS A 143 -17.80 1.33 -4.59
N LEU A 144 -16.52 1.43 -4.19
CA LEU A 144 -15.78 2.69 -4.23
C LEU A 144 -15.42 3.13 -5.64
N LEU A 145 -15.32 2.19 -6.58
CA LEU A 145 -14.96 2.49 -7.97
C LEU A 145 -16.15 2.91 -8.84
N LYS A 146 -17.35 2.83 -8.31
CA LYS A 146 -18.56 3.26 -9.04
C LYS A 146 -18.66 4.77 -9.18
#